data_bba85524eb04f076a0c68cadf6e6fdd8
#
_entry.id   bba85524eb04f076a0c68cadf6e6fdd8
#
_cell.length_a   1.000
_cell.length_b   1.000
_cell.length_c   1.000
_cell.angle_alpha   90.00
_cell.angle_beta   90.00
_cell.angle_gamma   90.00
#
_symmetry.space_group_name_H-M   'P 1'
#
loop_
_entity.id
_entity.type
_entity.pdbx_description
1 polymer ?
#
loop_
_entity_poly.entity_id
_entity_poly.type
_entity_poly.pdbx_seq_one_letter_code
_entity_poly.pdbx_strand_id
1 'polypeptide(L)'
;MIDSISSLVVTFWQPLLVAAFILIGFVINLFDGKDEDRVKFRYAEMPIMKPILIETKGKGFWKAIWLWLVGTRQWEVVEDFYYFLNGEEYVIEKGFKFDGASVPKFLAMWLSPVGVLLMGGLIHDYGYKYAELVKTTNKVVVPKTQKEMDMLFRDICIEQNGFKVLNYLAYWSLRVFGFIAWNRHRKND
;
A
#
# COMPACT_ATOMS: atom_id res chain seq x y z
N MET A 1 -27.61 14.18 -31.00
CA MET A 1 -26.48 13.23 -30.97
C MET A 1 -25.47 13.60 -29.87
N ILE A 2 -25.02 14.86 -29.75
CA ILE A 2 -24.10 15.30 -28.67
C ILE A 2 -24.76 15.17 -27.30
N ASP A 3 -26.04 15.56 -27.16
CA ASP A 3 -26.78 15.43 -25.89
C ASP A 3 -26.97 13.98 -25.43
N SER A 4 -27.07 13.07 -26.38
CA SER A 4 -27.19 11.62 -26.11
C SER A 4 -25.87 11.02 -25.59
N ILE A 5 -24.71 11.49 -26.11
CA ILE A 5 -23.40 11.05 -25.65
C ILE A 5 -23.08 11.64 -24.27
N SER A 6 -23.41 12.92 -24.04
CA SER A 6 -23.19 13.56 -22.76
C SER A 6 -24.01 12.90 -21.62
N SER A 7 -25.25 12.53 -21.90
CA SER A 7 -26.11 11.82 -20.94
C SER A 7 -25.58 10.42 -20.61
N LEU A 8 -25.05 9.69 -21.59
CA LEU A 8 -24.40 8.40 -21.38
C LEU A 8 -23.14 8.54 -20.52
N VAL A 9 -22.32 9.53 -20.79
CA VAL A 9 -21.10 9.80 -19.99
C VAL A 9 -21.45 10.12 -18.55
N VAL A 10 -22.43 11.00 -18.31
CA VAL A 10 -22.88 11.36 -16.97
C VAL A 10 -23.48 10.17 -16.22
N THR A 11 -24.19 9.29 -16.90
CA THR A 11 -24.82 8.12 -16.27
C THR A 11 -23.84 6.99 -16.01
N PHE A 12 -22.85 6.79 -16.90
CA PHE A 12 -21.94 5.64 -16.88
C PHE A 12 -20.47 6.01 -16.65
N TRP A 13 -20.18 7.20 -16.10
CA TRP A 13 -18.79 7.63 -15.87
C TRP A 13 -17.98 6.68 -15.00
N GLN A 14 -18.60 6.05 -14.00
CA GLN A 14 -17.92 5.10 -13.11
C GLN A 14 -17.46 3.84 -13.85
N PRO A 15 -18.34 3.09 -14.55
CA PRO A 15 -17.92 1.94 -15.35
C PRO A 15 -16.99 2.33 -16.51
N LEU A 16 -17.12 3.53 -17.10
CA LEU A 16 -16.20 4.02 -18.12
C LEU A 16 -14.81 4.28 -17.55
N LEU A 17 -14.70 4.84 -16.34
CA LEU A 17 -13.42 4.97 -15.64
C LEU A 17 -12.79 3.61 -15.38
N VAL A 18 -13.54 2.64 -14.90
CA VAL A 18 -13.04 1.29 -14.67
C VAL A 18 -12.55 0.66 -15.97
N ALA A 19 -13.31 0.78 -17.04
CA ALA A 19 -12.93 0.29 -18.36
C ALA A 19 -11.66 0.97 -18.89
N ALA A 20 -11.55 2.29 -18.70
CA ALA A 20 -10.33 3.05 -19.06
C ALA A 20 -9.12 2.58 -18.26
N PHE A 21 -9.26 2.36 -16.96
CA PHE A 21 -8.18 1.82 -16.12
C PHE A 21 -7.76 0.41 -16.53
N ILE A 22 -8.72 -0.47 -16.83
CA ILE A 22 -8.44 -1.82 -17.35
C ILE A 22 -7.69 -1.74 -18.67
N LEU A 23 -8.12 -0.86 -19.58
CA LEU A 23 -7.49 -0.67 -20.88
C LEU A 23 -6.06 -0.13 -20.75
N ILE A 24 -5.86 0.93 -19.94
CA ILE A 24 -4.53 1.50 -19.65
C ILE A 24 -3.62 0.41 -19.10
N GLY A 25 -4.12 -0.37 -18.18
CA GLY A 25 -3.35 -1.42 -17.61
C GLY A 25 -3.06 -2.58 -18.56
N PHE A 26 -3.97 -2.92 -19.44
CA PHE A 26 -3.72 -3.86 -20.52
C PHE A 26 -2.60 -3.36 -21.44
N VAL A 27 -2.64 -2.07 -21.80
CA VAL A 27 -1.58 -1.43 -22.60
C VAL A 27 -0.24 -1.44 -21.86
N ILE A 28 -0.21 -1.07 -20.57
CA ILE A 28 1.02 -1.14 -19.76
C ILE A 28 1.57 -2.57 -19.74
N ASN A 29 0.69 -3.57 -19.57
CA ASN A 29 1.11 -4.97 -19.55
C ASN A 29 1.68 -5.46 -20.89
N LEU A 30 1.21 -4.92 -22.03
CA LEU A 30 1.76 -5.24 -23.36
C LEU A 30 3.17 -4.67 -23.58
N PHE A 31 3.46 -3.49 -23.00
CA PHE A 31 4.73 -2.81 -23.16
C PHE A 31 5.72 -3.05 -22.01
N ASP A 32 5.28 -3.73 -20.95
CA ASP A 32 6.12 -4.06 -19.81
C ASP A 32 7.05 -5.21 -20.22
N GLY A 33 8.34 -4.88 -20.39
CA GLY A 33 9.36 -5.84 -20.76
C GLY A 33 9.51 -6.99 -19.76
N LYS A 34 10.34 -7.96 -20.07
CA LYS A 34 10.61 -9.10 -19.20
C LYS A 34 11.07 -8.65 -17.82
N ASP A 35 10.47 -9.23 -16.78
CA ASP A 35 10.59 -8.93 -15.35
C ASP A 35 11.96 -9.27 -14.71
N GLU A 36 13.06 -9.22 -15.45
CA GLU A 36 14.36 -9.67 -14.97
C GLU A 36 14.93 -8.83 -13.81
N ASP A 37 14.49 -7.58 -13.67
CA ASP A 37 14.99 -6.63 -12.64
C ASP A 37 14.07 -6.47 -11.44
N ARG A 38 12.96 -7.22 -11.35
CA ARG A 38 12.03 -7.10 -10.21
C ARG A 38 12.56 -7.79 -8.96
N VAL A 39 12.23 -7.19 -7.83
CA VAL A 39 12.55 -7.76 -6.53
C VAL A 39 11.84 -9.10 -6.35
N LYS A 40 12.60 -10.16 -6.10
CA LYS A 40 12.06 -11.46 -5.70
C LYS A 40 11.68 -11.41 -4.23
N PHE A 41 10.40 -11.53 -3.94
CA PHE A 41 9.86 -11.48 -2.59
C PHE A 41 9.40 -12.87 -2.13
N ARG A 42 9.79 -13.24 -0.91
CA ARG A 42 9.35 -14.48 -0.25
C ARG A 42 9.19 -14.24 1.25
N TYR A 43 8.39 -15.06 1.89
CA TYR A 43 8.26 -15.14 3.35
C TYR A 43 7.99 -16.59 3.74
N ALA A 44 8.36 -16.97 4.95
CA ALA A 44 8.15 -18.32 5.46
C ALA A 44 6.73 -18.49 6.02
N GLU A 45 6.27 -17.52 6.81
CA GLU A 45 4.98 -17.52 7.47
C GLU A 45 4.29 -16.17 7.30
N MET A 46 2.95 -16.18 7.31
CA MET A 46 2.16 -14.94 7.26
C MET A 46 2.38 -14.13 8.54
N PRO A 47 2.43 -12.77 8.44
CA PRO A 47 2.55 -11.94 9.63
C PRO A 47 1.34 -12.11 10.54
N ILE A 48 1.58 -12.37 11.83
CA ILE A 48 0.52 -12.40 12.84
C ILE A 48 0.22 -10.96 13.25
N MET A 49 -1.02 -10.55 13.04
CA MET A 49 -1.44 -9.18 13.26
C MET A 49 -2.74 -9.11 14.04
N LYS A 50 -2.89 -8.09 14.89
CA LYS A 50 -4.13 -7.77 15.57
C LYS A 50 -4.65 -6.39 15.18
N PRO A 51 -5.97 -6.21 15.00
CA PRO A 51 -6.55 -4.89 14.79
C PRO A 51 -6.46 -4.05 16.07
N ILE A 52 -6.18 -2.77 15.91
CA ILE A 52 -6.21 -1.80 17.02
C ILE A 52 -7.59 -1.17 17.06
N LEU A 53 -8.23 -1.21 18.21
CA LEU A 53 -9.56 -0.63 18.40
C LEU A 53 -9.47 0.90 18.38
N ILE A 54 -10.38 1.52 17.66
CA ILE A 54 -10.57 2.97 17.69
C ILE A 54 -11.44 3.29 18.92
N GLU A 55 -10.82 3.80 19.98
CA GLU A 55 -11.52 4.16 21.19
C GLU A 55 -12.37 5.41 20.96
N THR A 56 -13.69 5.24 20.95
CA THR A 56 -14.66 6.34 20.83
C THR A 56 -15.37 6.63 22.15
N LYS A 57 -15.36 5.66 23.09
CA LYS A 57 -16.03 5.77 24.40
C LYS A 57 -15.42 6.91 25.23
N GLY A 58 -16.26 7.78 25.75
CA GLY A 58 -15.83 8.91 26.61
C GLY A 58 -15.26 10.12 25.86
N LYS A 59 -15.26 10.13 24.52
CA LYS A 59 -14.65 11.23 23.74
C LYS A 59 -15.64 12.33 23.28
N GLY A 60 -16.82 12.40 23.89
CA GLY A 60 -17.86 13.36 23.48
C GLY A 60 -18.48 13.03 22.12
N PHE A 61 -19.74 13.42 21.93
CA PHE A 61 -20.55 13.00 20.78
C PHE A 61 -19.92 13.33 19.40
N TRP A 62 -19.54 14.59 19.18
CA TRP A 62 -19.00 15.02 17.87
C TRP A 62 -17.64 14.39 17.56
N LYS A 63 -16.78 14.26 18.57
CA LYS A 63 -15.47 13.61 18.40
C LYS A 63 -15.59 12.10 18.14
N ALA A 64 -16.55 11.46 18.80
CA ALA A 64 -16.84 10.04 18.57
C ALA A 64 -17.35 9.81 17.14
N ILE A 65 -18.29 10.63 16.65
CA ILE A 65 -18.77 10.57 15.26
C ILE A 65 -17.62 10.80 14.28
N TRP A 66 -16.78 11.82 14.51
CA TRP A 66 -15.64 12.10 13.67
C TRP A 66 -14.67 10.92 13.59
N LEU A 67 -14.32 10.33 14.75
CA LEU A 67 -13.48 9.14 14.81
C LEU A 67 -14.10 7.92 14.11
N TRP A 68 -15.42 7.77 14.22
CA TRP A 68 -16.14 6.70 13.55
C TRP A 68 -16.15 6.85 12.03
N LEU A 69 -16.28 8.07 11.50
CA LEU A 69 -16.32 8.35 10.07
C LEU A 69 -14.92 8.38 9.42
N VAL A 70 -13.93 8.91 10.14
CA VAL A 70 -12.60 9.25 9.58
C VAL A 70 -11.47 8.46 10.25
N GLY A 71 -11.75 7.78 11.37
CA GLY A 71 -10.76 7.00 12.10
C GLY A 71 -10.08 5.97 11.20
N THR A 72 -8.76 6.01 11.14
CA THR A 72 -7.96 5.05 10.37
C THR A 72 -7.88 3.73 11.12
N ARG A 73 -8.22 2.65 10.47
CA ARG A 73 -8.03 1.30 11.02
C ARG A 73 -6.53 1.02 11.06
N GLN A 74 -6.04 0.67 12.22
CA GLN A 74 -4.64 0.30 12.41
C GLN A 74 -4.51 -1.16 12.81
N TRP A 75 -3.39 -1.74 12.42
CA TRP A 75 -2.98 -3.10 12.75
C TRP A 75 -1.64 -3.05 13.48
N GLU A 76 -1.43 -3.99 14.39
CA GLU A 76 -0.16 -4.15 15.09
C GLU A 76 0.38 -5.55 14.80
N VAL A 77 1.66 -5.62 14.42
CA VAL A 77 2.40 -6.87 14.26
C VAL A 77 2.65 -7.47 15.66
N VAL A 78 2.20 -8.70 15.87
CA VAL A 78 2.22 -9.35 17.20
C VAL A 78 3.53 -10.10 17.44
N GLU A 79 4.13 -10.64 16.40
CA GLU A 79 5.41 -11.37 16.42
C GLU A 79 6.33 -10.84 15.33
N ASP A 80 7.63 -11.01 15.47
CA ASP A 80 8.59 -10.58 14.46
C ASP A 80 8.28 -11.24 13.12
N PHE A 81 8.13 -10.43 12.08
CA PHE A 81 7.84 -10.90 10.74
C PHE A 81 9.09 -10.92 9.88
N TYR A 82 9.48 -12.13 9.44
CA TYR A 82 10.65 -12.36 8.60
C TYR A 82 10.27 -12.52 7.13
N TYR A 83 11.00 -11.84 6.26
CA TYR A 83 10.78 -11.88 4.81
C TYR A 83 12.09 -11.76 4.04
N PHE A 84 12.09 -12.17 2.78
CA PHE A 84 13.26 -12.19 1.92
C PHE A 84 13.07 -11.28 0.71
N LEU A 85 14.06 -10.44 0.45
CA LEU A 85 14.18 -9.64 -0.76
C LEU A 85 15.46 -10.04 -1.49
N ASN A 86 15.33 -10.58 -2.70
CA ASN A 86 16.45 -11.07 -3.50
C ASN A 86 17.37 -12.08 -2.77
N GLY A 87 16.79 -12.86 -1.87
CA GLY A 87 17.52 -13.86 -1.08
C GLY A 87 18.12 -13.34 0.23
N GLU A 88 18.07 -12.05 0.50
CA GLU A 88 18.49 -11.47 1.78
C GLU A 88 17.29 -11.41 2.75
N GLU A 89 17.53 -11.78 4.00
CA GLU A 89 16.51 -11.81 5.03
C GLU A 89 16.38 -10.45 5.75
N TYR A 90 15.14 -10.03 5.92
CA TYR A 90 14.74 -8.81 6.62
C TYR A 90 13.72 -9.11 7.71
N VAL A 91 13.58 -8.21 8.68
CA VAL A 91 12.63 -8.35 9.78
C VAL A 91 11.83 -7.07 9.98
N ILE A 92 10.55 -7.23 10.26
CA ILE A 92 9.70 -6.20 10.87
C ILE A 92 9.44 -6.65 12.31
N GLU A 93 9.92 -5.88 13.27
CA GLU A 93 9.82 -6.23 14.68
C GLU A 93 8.36 -6.15 15.17
N LYS A 94 8.04 -7.00 16.14
CA LYS A 94 6.76 -6.96 16.85
C LYS A 94 6.47 -5.57 17.42
N GLY A 95 5.18 -5.23 17.52
CA GLY A 95 4.75 -3.91 17.98
C GLY A 95 4.72 -2.84 16.90
N PHE A 96 5.19 -3.14 15.68
CA PHE A 96 5.02 -2.22 14.57
C PHE A 96 3.53 -2.01 14.26
N LYS A 97 3.13 -0.73 14.19
CA LYS A 97 1.76 -0.33 13.88
C LYS A 97 1.70 0.33 12.52
N PHE A 98 0.76 -0.11 11.71
CA PHE A 98 0.53 0.38 10.37
C PHE A 98 -0.97 0.47 10.05
N ASP A 99 -1.34 1.26 9.09
CA ASP A 99 -2.76 1.50 8.72
C ASP A 99 -3.16 0.77 7.43
N GLY A 100 -2.30 -0.10 6.93
CA GLY A 100 -2.45 -0.79 5.66
C GLY A 100 -1.87 0.04 4.52
N ALA A 101 -1.99 -0.46 3.29
CA ALA A 101 -1.55 0.32 2.15
C ALA A 101 -2.24 1.68 2.18
N SER A 102 -1.45 2.76 2.31
CA SER A 102 -1.93 4.15 2.32
C SER A 102 -2.48 4.54 0.94
N VAL A 103 -3.38 3.72 0.45
CA VAL A 103 -4.09 3.93 -0.80
C VAL A 103 -5.12 5.04 -0.57
N PRO A 104 -5.16 6.06 -1.43
CA PRO A 104 -6.20 7.08 -1.36
C PRO A 104 -7.58 6.46 -1.20
N LYS A 105 -8.42 7.00 -0.30
CA LYS A 105 -9.72 6.40 0.10
C LYS A 105 -10.62 6.04 -1.09
N PHE A 106 -10.56 6.79 -2.19
CA PHE A 106 -11.32 6.51 -3.40
C PHE A 106 -10.82 5.25 -4.15
N LEU A 107 -9.54 4.90 -3.99
CA LEU A 107 -8.97 3.65 -4.53
C LEU A 107 -9.09 2.48 -3.53
N ALA A 108 -9.17 2.76 -2.23
CA ALA A 108 -9.33 1.72 -1.20
C ALA A 108 -10.63 0.91 -1.35
N MET A 109 -11.62 1.45 -2.06
CA MET A 109 -12.84 0.74 -2.43
C MET A 109 -12.57 -0.37 -3.46
N TRP A 110 -11.54 -0.22 -4.30
CA TRP A 110 -11.16 -1.14 -5.36
C TRP A 110 -9.92 -1.97 -5.00
N LEU A 111 -9.03 -1.38 -4.21
CA LEU A 111 -7.77 -1.97 -3.77
C LEU A 111 -7.86 -2.18 -2.27
N SER A 112 -8.24 -3.39 -1.83
CA SER A 112 -8.29 -3.71 -0.41
C SER A 112 -6.89 -3.58 0.22
N PRO A 113 -6.68 -2.64 1.17
CA PRO A 113 -5.38 -2.44 1.80
C PRO A 113 -4.95 -3.62 2.70
N VAL A 114 -5.89 -4.51 3.04
CA VAL A 114 -5.67 -5.67 3.92
C VAL A 114 -5.80 -7.00 3.17
N GLY A 115 -6.00 -6.96 1.85
CA GLY A 115 -6.10 -8.14 1.01
C GLY A 115 -4.81 -8.38 0.23
N VAL A 116 -4.93 -8.33 -1.09
CA VAL A 116 -3.85 -8.60 -2.05
C VAL A 116 -2.64 -7.64 -1.94
N LEU A 117 -2.81 -6.48 -1.29
CA LEU A 117 -1.75 -5.49 -1.10
C LEU A 117 -1.10 -5.56 0.30
N LEU A 118 -1.51 -6.50 1.15
CA LEU A 118 -1.10 -6.54 2.56
C LEU A 118 0.41 -6.56 2.74
N MET A 119 1.11 -7.46 2.04
CA MET A 119 2.57 -7.63 2.20
C MET A 119 3.34 -6.42 1.72
N GLY A 120 2.99 -5.91 0.54
CA GLY A 120 3.59 -4.68 0.02
C GLY A 120 3.30 -3.49 0.94
N GLY A 121 2.05 -3.37 1.42
CA GLY A 121 1.64 -2.32 2.35
C GLY A 121 2.38 -2.34 3.68
N LEU A 122 2.49 -3.50 4.31
CA LEU A 122 3.20 -3.66 5.59
C LEU A 122 4.67 -3.23 5.49
N ILE A 123 5.39 -3.70 4.47
CA ILE A 123 6.80 -3.37 4.26
C ILE A 123 6.97 -1.91 3.86
N HIS A 124 6.08 -1.41 3.02
CA HIS A 124 6.06 -0.01 2.59
C HIS A 124 5.84 0.94 3.76
N ASP A 125 4.85 0.69 4.62
CA ASP A 125 4.55 1.52 5.78
C ASP A 125 5.72 1.51 6.78
N TYR A 126 6.40 0.35 6.94
CA TYR A 126 7.62 0.27 7.73
C TYR A 126 8.72 1.19 7.18
N GLY A 127 9.03 1.07 5.89
CA GLY A 127 10.02 1.92 5.25
C GLY A 127 9.63 3.40 5.19
N TYR A 128 8.34 3.72 5.08
CA TYR A 128 7.85 5.10 5.16
C TYR A 128 8.05 5.70 6.55
N LYS A 129 7.83 4.91 7.59
CA LYS A 129 7.98 5.38 8.97
C LYS A 129 9.45 5.59 9.36
N TYR A 130 10.31 4.65 9.01
CA TYR A 130 11.71 4.65 9.49
C TYR A 130 12.73 5.07 8.43
N ALA A 131 12.35 5.23 7.15
CA ALA A 131 13.23 5.43 5.99
C ALA A 131 14.31 4.36 5.82
N GLU A 132 14.03 3.16 6.31
CA GLU A 132 14.98 2.06 6.35
C GLU A 132 14.29 0.70 6.36
N LEU A 133 15.07 -0.35 6.06
CA LEU A 133 14.71 -1.75 6.29
C LEU A 133 15.82 -2.41 7.11
N VAL A 134 15.45 -3.34 7.99
CA VAL A 134 16.40 -4.02 8.87
C VAL A 134 16.68 -5.43 8.37
N LYS A 135 17.94 -5.71 8.00
CA LYS A 135 18.39 -7.07 7.70
C LYS A 135 18.58 -7.86 9.00
N THR A 136 18.15 -9.12 8.98
CA THR A 136 18.31 -10.02 10.13
C THR A 136 19.79 -10.27 10.44
N THR A 137 20.60 -10.40 9.39
CA THR A 137 22.06 -10.61 9.52
C THR A 137 22.70 -9.38 10.15
N ASN A 138 23.18 -9.53 11.38
CA ASN A 138 23.84 -8.49 12.17
C ASN A 138 22.99 -7.24 12.45
N LYS A 139 21.66 -7.31 12.27
CA LYS A 139 20.73 -6.17 12.40
C LYS A 139 21.19 -4.93 11.59
N VAL A 140 21.65 -5.15 10.39
CA VAL A 140 22.11 -4.07 9.50
C VAL A 140 20.92 -3.27 9.00
N VAL A 141 20.97 -1.97 9.27
CA VAL A 141 20.00 -1.00 8.78
C VAL A 141 20.33 -0.61 7.35
N VAL A 142 19.38 -0.77 6.44
CA VAL A 142 19.52 -0.40 5.03
C VAL A 142 18.65 0.83 4.75
N PRO A 143 19.24 2.03 4.59
CA PRO A 143 18.47 3.22 4.32
C PRO A 143 17.72 3.13 3.01
N LYS A 144 16.53 3.71 2.96
CA LYS A 144 15.64 3.70 1.81
C LYS A 144 15.09 5.11 1.55
N THR A 145 14.96 5.42 0.27
CA THR A 145 14.26 6.61 -0.20
C THR A 145 12.77 6.32 -0.41
N GLN A 146 11.94 7.35 -0.43
CA GLN A 146 10.53 7.22 -0.77
C GLN A 146 10.32 6.47 -2.09
N LYS A 147 11.09 6.84 -3.13
CA LYS A 147 10.98 6.22 -4.46
C LYS A 147 11.27 4.72 -4.41
N GLU A 148 12.31 4.31 -3.70
CA GLU A 148 12.66 2.90 -3.55
C GLU A 148 11.58 2.12 -2.82
N MET A 149 10.96 2.71 -1.78
CA MET A 149 9.86 2.06 -1.07
C MET A 149 8.61 1.93 -1.93
N ASP A 150 8.27 2.95 -2.73
CA ASP A 150 7.13 2.87 -3.66
C ASP A 150 7.36 1.81 -4.76
N MET A 151 8.59 1.71 -5.29
CA MET A 151 8.97 0.66 -6.25
C MET A 151 8.90 -0.72 -5.60
N LEU A 152 9.44 -0.87 -4.40
CA LEU A 152 9.42 -2.11 -3.64
C LEU A 152 7.99 -2.58 -3.35
N PHE A 153 7.09 -1.67 -2.96
CA PHE A 153 5.67 -1.94 -2.80
C PHE A 153 5.07 -2.56 -4.06
N ARG A 154 5.27 -1.91 -5.21
CA ARG A 154 4.78 -2.40 -6.52
C ARG A 154 5.29 -3.81 -6.81
N ASP A 155 6.60 -4.01 -6.66
CA ASP A 155 7.26 -5.27 -7.02
C ASP A 155 6.79 -6.42 -6.12
N ILE A 156 6.71 -6.19 -4.79
CA ILE A 156 6.17 -7.16 -3.84
C ILE A 156 4.73 -7.52 -4.18
N CYS A 157 3.89 -6.52 -4.45
CA CYS A 157 2.48 -6.78 -4.79
C CYS A 157 2.33 -7.55 -6.10
N ILE A 158 3.15 -7.25 -7.12
CA ILE A 158 3.12 -7.99 -8.38
C ILE A 158 3.59 -9.43 -8.17
N GLU A 159 4.67 -9.65 -7.39
CA GLU A 159 5.16 -10.98 -7.07
C GLU A 159 4.11 -11.83 -6.34
N GLN A 160 3.31 -11.20 -5.47
CA GLN A 160 2.28 -11.89 -4.68
C GLN A 160 1.00 -12.20 -5.46
N ASN A 161 0.53 -11.28 -6.28
CA ASN A 161 -0.79 -11.39 -6.91
C ASN A 161 -0.78 -11.46 -8.44
N GLY A 162 0.37 -11.21 -9.08
CA GLY A 162 0.54 -11.24 -10.54
C GLY A 162 -0.20 -10.13 -11.29
N PHE A 163 -0.95 -9.25 -10.61
CA PHE A 163 -1.85 -8.29 -11.23
C PHE A 163 -1.17 -6.93 -11.47
N LYS A 164 -0.36 -6.85 -12.53
CA LYS A 164 0.49 -5.69 -12.84
C LYS A 164 -0.28 -4.37 -12.84
N VAL A 165 -1.42 -4.33 -13.51
CA VAL A 165 -2.24 -3.12 -13.73
C VAL A 165 -2.59 -2.39 -12.45
N LEU A 166 -3.24 -3.07 -11.51
CA LEU A 166 -3.67 -2.45 -10.26
C LEU A 166 -2.49 -2.08 -9.37
N ASN A 167 -1.43 -2.88 -9.41
CA ASN A 167 -0.21 -2.58 -8.65
C ASN A 167 0.53 -1.36 -9.20
N TYR A 168 0.54 -1.14 -10.53
CA TYR A 168 1.05 0.10 -11.12
C TYR A 168 0.18 1.30 -10.80
N LEU A 169 -1.14 1.17 -10.78
CA LEU A 169 -2.04 2.25 -10.36
C LEU A 169 -1.81 2.63 -8.90
N ALA A 170 -1.67 1.64 -8.02
CA ALA A 170 -1.33 1.87 -6.63
C ALA A 170 0.03 2.56 -6.50
N TYR A 171 1.06 2.09 -7.21
CA TYR A 171 2.38 2.71 -7.27
C TYR A 171 2.32 4.18 -7.70
N TRP A 172 1.64 4.50 -8.82
CA TRP A 172 1.51 5.88 -9.27
C TRP A 172 0.78 6.77 -8.27
N SER A 173 -0.22 6.22 -7.58
CA SER A 173 -0.91 6.93 -6.51
C SER A 173 0.04 7.26 -5.34
N LEU A 174 0.90 6.32 -4.96
CA LEU A 174 1.94 6.55 -3.94
C LEU A 174 2.95 7.60 -4.41
N ARG A 175 3.39 7.56 -5.69
CA ARG A 175 4.31 8.57 -6.24
C ARG A 175 3.73 9.98 -6.21
N VAL A 176 2.42 10.12 -6.47
CA VAL A 176 1.74 11.44 -6.52
C VAL A 176 1.39 11.95 -5.10
N PHE A 177 0.97 11.09 -4.20
CA PHE A 177 0.44 11.50 -2.89
C PHE A 177 1.31 11.09 -1.70
N GLY A 178 2.19 10.11 -1.87
CA GLY A 178 2.98 9.51 -0.79
C GLY A 178 3.94 10.49 -0.11
N PHE A 179 4.37 11.56 -0.81
CA PHE A 179 5.26 12.57 -0.23
C PHE A 179 4.67 13.24 1.02
N ILE A 180 3.34 13.31 1.13
CA ILE A 180 2.65 13.89 2.29
C ILE A 180 2.90 13.03 3.53
N ALA A 181 2.72 11.72 3.42
CA ALA A 181 2.95 10.77 4.49
C ALA A 181 4.46 10.67 4.82
N TRP A 182 5.30 10.54 3.79
CA TRP A 182 6.75 10.50 3.93
C TRP A 182 7.30 11.69 4.72
N ASN A 183 6.93 12.92 4.32
CA ASN A 183 7.39 14.14 4.97
C ASN A 183 6.81 14.32 6.39
N ARG A 184 5.61 13.78 6.65
CA ARG A 184 5.03 13.81 8.00
C ARG A 184 5.87 13.01 8.99
N HIS A 185 6.34 11.83 8.59
CA HIS A 185 7.20 11.00 9.45
C HIS A 185 8.53 11.70 9.74
N ARG A 186 9.14 12.33 8.71
CA ARG A 186 10.42 13.06 8.87
C ARG A 186 10.34 14.33 9.74
N LYS A 187 9.15 14.89 9.94
CA LYS A 187 8.97 16.09 10.81
C LYS A 187 8.76 15.74 12.27
N ASN A 188 8.46 14.49 12.57
CA ASN A 188 8.18 14.03 13.93
C ASN A 188 9.37 13.27 14.55
N ASP A 189 10.44 13.09 13.79
CA ASP A 189 11.76 12.62 14.22
C ASP A 189 12.66 13.83 14.55
#